data_264b1d4ac513ae8a79934ff00c30292f
#
_entry.id   264b1d4ac513ae8a79934ff00c30292f
#
_cell.length_a   1.000
_cell.length_b   1.000
_cell.length_c   1.000
_cell.angle_alpha   90.00
_cell.angle_beta   90.00
_cell.angle_gamma   90.00
#
_symmetry.space_group_name_H-M   'P 1'
#
loop_
_entity.id
_entity.type
_entity.pdbx_description
1 polymer ?
#
loop_
_entity_poly.entity_id
_entity_poly.type
_entity_poly.pdbx_seq_one_letter_code
_entity_poly.pdbx_strand_id
1 'polypeptide(L)'
;GILDTFIPKEWAEANGTTPDAVDGYLALQTLNKVFEYNCTGSKVYDNCWDFVAEDTHALFMDIDSEVVGKNFLYMLTEDKYAAMLKDAFNALPADEQAYFQPTIDEMESEANDLGLGADGKYALAWIKLWVGSYNAQTDDGPICNTLVSDSATDQCGLLVYSKLRSVEESAGVSVNNIKVAAYQDGYKGIGGYGYCHYLFVTDNSPLPWTACAFIAYMTCTEDGFSAWGKDMGGYSANPEVAAAIEETYQHSKGGYNEAGEDQFPCKDDRGYDWWTTD
;
A
#
# COMPACT_ATOMS: atom_id res chain seq x y z
N GLY A 1 6.70 25.53 -14.33
CA GLY A 1 6.92 24.35 -15.15
C GLY A 1 7.91 23.38 -14.52
N ILE A 2 8.15 22.32 -15.22
CA ILE A 2 9.10 21.26 -14.88
C ILE A 2 10.19 21.32 -15.92
N LEU A 3 11.47 21.22 -15.55
CA LEU A 3 12.53 20.93 -16.52
C LEU A 3 12.20 19.60 -17.21
N ASP A 4 12.62 19.45 -18.46
CA ASP A 4 12.62 18.15 -19.10
C ASP A 4 13.20 17.11 -18.13
N THR A 5 12.57 15.96 -18.08
CA THR A 5 12.83 14.94 -17.09
C THR A 5 14.32 14.64 -16.99
N PHE A 6 14.93 14.88 -15.84
CA PHE A 6 16.30 14.46 -15.60
C PHE A 6 16.29 12.99 -15.23
N ILE A 7 16.83 12.15 -16.10
CA ILE A 7 17.02 10.72 -15.83
C ILE A 7 18.51 10.45 -15.68
N PRO A 8 18.99 10.05 -14.50
CA PRO A 8 20.39 9.64 -14.32
C PRO A 8 20.72 8.42 -15.21
N LYS A 9 21.91 8.45 -15.82
CA LYS A 9 22.34 7.40 -16.72
C LYS A 9 22.39 6.03 -16.01
N GLU A 10 22.95 6.03 -14.81
CA GLU A 10 23.09 4.83 -13.97
C GLU A 10 21.72 4.23 -13.61
N TRP A 11 20.71 5.09 -13.33
CA TRP A 11 19.36 4.62 -13.08
C TRP A 11 18.75 3.96 -14.33
N ALA A 12 18.92 4.58 -15.49
CA ALA A 12 18.41 4.04 -16.76
C ALA A 12 19.09 2.72 -17.11
N GLU A 13 20.42 2.63 -16.97
CA GLU A 13 21.18 1.41 -17.20
C GLU A 13 20.74 0.27 -16.28
N ALA A 14 20.52 0.52 -15.00
CA ALA A 14 20.01 -0.46 -14.04
C ALA A 14 18.62 -0.99 -14.42
N ASN A 15 17.80 -0.15 -15.06
CA ASN A 15 16.48 -0.52 -15.59
C ASN A 15 16.52 -1.06 -17.04
N GLY A 16 17.70 -1.36 -17.57
CA GLY A 16 17.85 -1.94 -18.91
C GLY A 16 17.49 -1.01 -20.06
N THR A 17 17.55 0.31 -19.86
CA THR A 17 17.15 1.33 -20.83
C THR A 17 18.20 2.43 -20.97
N THR A 18 17.85 3.51 -21.66
CA THR A 18 18.65 4.73 -21.77
C THR A 18 17.86 5.93 -21.29
N PRO A 19 18.50 7.04 -20.84
CA PRO A 19 17.76 8.23 -20.38
C PRO A 19 16.72 8.75 -21.37
N ASP A 20 17.06 8.74 -22.67
CA ASP A 20 16.17 9.26 -23.73
C ASP A 20 14.99 8.32 -24.05
N ALA A 21 15.04 7.08 -23.59
CA ALA A 21 13.99 6.08 -23.83
C ALA A 21 13.02 5.94 -22.66
N VAL A 22 13.26 6.63 -21.55
CA VAL A 22 12.34 6.64 -20.41
C VAL A 22 11.16 7.55 -20.74
N ASP A 23 9.98 6.98 -20.75
CA ASP A 23 8.73 7.74 -20.91
C ASP A 23 8.23 8.18 -19.53
N GLY A 24 7.93 9.47 -19.37
CA GLY A 24 7.41 10.05 -18.15
C GLY A 24 8.46 10.57 -17.17
N TYR A 25 8.15 10.46 -15.87
CA TYR A 25 8.97 11.01 -14.80
C TYR A 25 9.90 9.95 -14.19
N LEU A 26 11.03 10.43 -13.63
CA LEU A 26 11.93 9.58 -12.88
C LEU A 26 11.27 9.02 -11.62
N ALA A 27 11.07 7.72 -11.57
CA ALA A 27 10.60 7.04 -10.38
C ALA A 27 11.71 6.95 -9.32
N LEU A 28 11.41 7.37 -8.10
CA LEU A 28 12.28 7.21 -6.94
C LEU A 28 12.04 5.86 -6.28
N GLN A 29 10.78 5.60 -5.96
CA GLN A 29 10.36 4.42 -5.19
C GLN A 29 8.89 4.12 -5.41
N THR A 30 8.53 2.89 -5.11
CA THR A 30 7.14 2.50 -4.87
C THR A 30 6.90 2.33 -3.38
N LEU A 31 5.78 2.83 -2.90
CA LEU A 31 5.27 2.60 -1.54
C LEU A 31 4.04 1.71 -1.57
N ASN A 32 3.83 0.96 -0.50
CA ASN A 32 2.64 0.16 -0.29
C ASN A 32 1.75 0.80 0.77
N LYS A 33 0.48 1.02 0.46
CA LYS A 33 -0.59 1.13 1.46
C LYS A 33 -1.20 -0.24 1.63
N VAL A 34 -1.25 -0.72 2.86
CA VAL A 34 -1.67 -2.08 3.19
C VAL A 34 -2.75 -2.06 4.26
N PHE A 35 -3.60 -3.07 4.23
CA PHE A 35 -4.52 -3.30 5.33
C PHE A 35 -3.77 -3.87 6.52
N GLU A 36 -3.80 -3.12 7.60
CA GLU A 36 -3.20 -3.47 8.88
C GLU A 36 -4.26 -3.52 9.97
N TYR A 37 -4.02 -4.35 10.97
CA TYR A 37 -4.90 -4.41 12.14
C TYR A 37 -4.12 -4.66 13.43
N ASN A 38 -4.68 -4.18 14.54
CA ASN A 38 -4.16 -4.47 15.87
C ASN A 38 -4.52 -5.90 16.25
N CYS A 39 -3.52 -6.73 16.48
CA CYS A 39 -3.66 -8.15 16.76
C CYS A 39 -3.61 -8.52 18.26
N THR A 40 -3.74 -7.54 19.15
CA THR A 40 -3.78 -7.81 20.61
C THR A 40 -5.10 -8.42 21.07
N GLY A 41 -6.14 -8.37 20.22
CA GLY A 41 -7.45 -8.97 20.47
C GLY A 41 -7.62 -10.35 19.84
N SER A 42 -8.86 -10.69 19.55
CA SER A 42 -9.24 -11.98 18.99
C SER A 42 -9.72 -11.92 17.52
N LYS A 43 -9.97 -10.72 17.00
CA LYS A 43 -10.44 -10.56 15.63
C LYS A 43 -9.27 -10.81 14.66
N VAL A 44 -9.51 -11.63 13.66
CA VAL A 44 -8.59 -11.90 12.57
C VAL A 44 -9.20 -11.33 11.30
N TYR A 45 -8.39 -10.66 10.50
CA TYR A 45 -8.77 -10.12 9.22
C TYR A 45 -8.08 -10.94 8.14
N ASP A 46 -8.72 -12.00 7.67
CA ASP A 46 -8.17 -12.92 6.68
C ASP A 46 -8.82 -12.81 5.30
N ASN A 47 -9.78 -11.86 5.17
CA ASN A 47 -10.47 -11.57 3.93
C ASN A 47 -10.64 -10.05 3.75
N CYS A 48 -10.52 -9.55 2.53
CA CYS A 48 -10.70 -8.12 2.26
C CYS A 48 -12.11 -7.60 2.58
N TRP A 49 -13.13 -8.47 2.65
CA TRP A 49 -14.48 -8.09 3.05
C TRP A 49 -14.62 -7.85 4.57
N ASP A 50 -13.69 -8.33 5.39
CA ASP A 50 -13.69 -8.06 6.83
C ASP A 50 -13.53 -6.56 7.14
N PHE A 51 -12.87 -5.83 6.24
CA PHE A 51 -12.65 -4.38 6.38
C PHE A 51 -13.88 -3.52 6.10
N VAL A 52 -14.94 -4.12 5.55
CA VAL A 52 -16.23 -3.49 5.27
C VAL A 52 -17.41 -4.20 5.95
N ALA A 53 -17.12 -5.08 6.91
CA ALA A 53 -18.14 -5.74 7.73
C ALA A 53 -18.88 -4.74 8.64
N GLU A 54 -20.08 -5.09 9.10
CA GLU A 54 -21.03 -4.22 9.80
C GLU A 54 -20.41 -3.43 10.98
N ASP A 55 -19.58 -4.11 11.78
CA ASP A 55 -18.96 -3.53 12.97
C ASP A 55 -17.52 -3.05 12.72
N THR A 56 -17.12 -2.96 11.45
CA THR A 56 -15.77 -2.54 11.09
C THR A 56 -15.76 -1.11 10.57
N HIS A 57 -15.01 -0.24 11.25
CA HIS A 57 -14.78 1.14 10.87
C HIS A 57 -13.29 1.36 10.67
N ALA A 58 -12.76 0.86 9.54
CA ALA A 58 -11.33 0.93 9.25
C ALA A 58 -10.82 2.37 9.24
N LEU A 59 -9.70 2.62 9.88
CA LEU A 59 -9.04 3.92 9.85
C LEU A 59 -8.45 4.16 8.45
N PHE A 60 -8.76 5.28 7.84
CA PHE A 60 -8.26 5.63 6.52
C PHE A 60 -8.14 7.14 6.35
N MET A 61 -7.24 7.58 5.49
CA MET A 61 -7.15 9.00 5.14
C MET A 61 -8.42 9.47 4.45
N ASP A 62 -8.84 10.69 4.75
CA ASP A 62 -9.98 11.32 4.11
C ASP A 62 -9.80 11.35 2.59
N ILE A 63 -10.67 10.66 1.86
CA ILE A 63 -10.63 10.54 0.40
C ILE A 63 -10.82 11.87 -0.34
N ASP A 64 -11.38 12.88 0.31
CA ASP A 64 -11.53 14.21 -0.31
C ASP A 64 -10.22 15.01 -0.29
N SER A 65 -9.34 14.70 0.62
CA SER A 65 -8.03 15.36 0.77
C SER A 65 -6.86 14.54 0.21
N GLU A 66 -7.04 13.23 -0.03
CA GLU A 66 -5.98 12.30 -0.40
C GLU A 66 -6.28 11.58 -1.73
N VAL A 67 -5.63 12.05 -2.81
CA VAL A 67 -5.88 11.56 -4.19
C VAL A 67 -5.51 10.08 -4.36
N VAL A 68 -4.47 9.60 -3.66
CA VAL A 68 -4.01 8.21 -3.78
C VAL A 68 -5.09 7.24 -3.28
N GLY A 69 -5.85 7.62 -2.24
CA GLY A 69 -6.99 6.85 -1.76
C GLY A 69 -8.12 6.71 -2.80
N LYS A 70 -8.40 7.78 -3.54
CA LYS A 70 -9.36 7.72 -4.65
C LYS A 70 -8.88 6.80 -5.76
N ASN A 71 -7.60 6.86 -6.11
CA ASN A 71 -7.03 5.99 -7.14
C ASN A 71 -7.15 4.51 -6.76
N PHE A 72 -6.96 4.18 -5.49
CA PHE A 72 -7.22 2.83 -4.99
C PHE A 72 -8.65 2.37 -5.26
N LEU A 73 -9.64 3.21 -4.95
CA LEU A 73 -11.05 2.87 -5.21
C LEU A 73 -11.34 2.70 -6.71
N TYR A 74 -10.76 3.55 -7.56
CA TYR A 74 -10.89 3.39 -9.01
C TYR A 74 -10.23 2.10 -9.52
N MET A 75 -9.05 1.74 -9.00
CA MET A 75 -8.37 0.49 -9.34
C MET A 75 -9.26 -0.72 -9.09
N LEU A 76 -10.04 -0.74 -8.00
CA LEU A 76 -10.91 -1.86 -7.67
C LEU A 76 -11.97 -2.15 -8.75
N THR A 77 -12.29 -1.16 -9.60
CA THR A 77 -13.26 -1.34 -10.69
C THR A 77 -12.68 -2.02 -11.93
N GLU A 78 -11.38 -2.22 -12.01
CA GLU A 78 -10.75 -2.99 -13.08
C GLU A 78 -11.13 -4.48 -12.98
N ASP A 79 -11.34 -5.13 -14.11
CA ASP A 79 -11.85 -6.50 -14.18
C ASP A 79 -11.08 -7.49 -13.30
N LYS A 80 -9.74 -7.37 -13.27
CA LYS A 80 -8.90 -8.28 -12.47
C LYS A 80 -9.12 -8.12 -10.97
N TYR A 81 -9.27 -6.87 -10.49
CA TYR A 81 -9.48 -6.60 -9.06
C TYR A 81 -10.92 -6.87 -8.65
N ALA A 82 -11.88 -6.57 -9.51
CA ALA A 82 -13.28 -6.95 -9.32
C ALA A 82 -13.43 -8.48 -9.20
N ALA A 83 -12.70 -9.25 -10.02
CA ALA A 83 -12.66 -10.70 -9.92
C ALA A 83 -12.03 -11.18 -8.59
N MET A 84 -10.95 -10.54 -8.11
CA MET A 84 -10.36 -10.85 -6.80
C MET A 84 -11.34 -10.61 -5.65
N LEU A 85 -12.10 -9.51 -5.70
CA LEU A 85 -13.15 -9.20 -4.70
C LEU A 85 -14.27 -10.23 -4.72
N LYS A 86 -14.72 -10.68 -5.90
CA LYS A 86 -15.70 -11.76 -6.05
C LYS A 86 -15.19 -13.09 -5.49
N ASP A 87 -13.94 -13.44 -5.81
CA ASP A 87 -13.36 -14.70 -5.32
C ASP A 87 -13.21 -14.68 -3.80
N ALA A 88 -12.82 -13.54 -3.22
CA ALA A 88 -12.80 -13.34 -1.79
C ALA A 88 -14.18 -13.45 -1.16
N PHE A 89 -15.22 -12.82 -1.77
CA PHE A 89 -16.62 -12.98 -1.34
C PHE A 89 -17.07 -14.43 -1.35
N ASN A 90 -16.79 -15.18 -2.41
CA ASN A 90 -17.14 -16.58 -2.52
C ASN A 90 -16.47 -17.49 -1.48
N ALA A 91 -15.35 -17.04 -0.91
CA ALA A 91 -14.62 -17.74 0.14
C ALA A 91 -15.17 -17.48 1.54
N LEU A 92 -16.03 -16.47 1.73
CA LEU A 92 -16.66 -16.16 3.01
C LEU A 92 -17.61 -17.24 3.47
N PRO A 93 -17.84 -17.40 4.80
CA PRO A 93 -18.96 -18.17 5.35
C PRO A 93 -20.31 -17.71 4.80
N ALA A 94 -21.29 -18.61 4.74
CA ALA A 94 -22.59 -18.34 4.12
C ALA A 94 -23.40 -17.22 4.82
N ASP A 95 -23.25 -17.05 6.11
CA ASP A 95 -23.87 -15.98 6.89
C ASP A 95 -23.26 -14.60 6.59
N GLU A 96 -21.97 -14.53 6.40
CA GLU A 96 -21.28 -13.32 5.97
C GLU A 96 -21.61 -12.98 4.51
N GLN A 97 -21.66 -13.97 3.62
CA GLN A 97 -22.13 -13.75 2.24
C GLN A 97 -23.55 -13.17 2.24
N ALA A 98 -24.45 -13.69 3.09
CA ALA A 98 -25.82 -13.20 3.19
C ALA A 98 -25.92 -11.74 3.65
N TYR A 99 -24.95 -11.27 4.44
CA TYR A 99 -24.86 -9.86 4.84
C TYR A 99 -24.52 -8.94 3.66
N PHE A 100 -23.53 -9.32 2.83
CA PHE A 100 -23.06 -8.50 1.71
C PHE A 100 -23.91 -8.60 0.45
N GLN A 101 -24.58 -9.74 0.23
CA GLN A 101 -25.32 -10.03 -1.01
C GLN A 101 -26.32 -8.94 -1.42
N PRO A 102 -27.12 -8.36 -0.51
CA PRO A 102 -28.07 -7.31 -0.90
C PRO A 102 -27.39 -6.08 -1.51
N THR A 103 -26.23 -5.67 -0.98
CA THR A 103 -25.46 -4.55 -1.54
C THR A 103 -24.88 -4.89 -2.91
N ILE A 104 -24.39 -6.12 -3.08
CA ILE A 104 -23.87 -6.60 -4.38
C ILE A 104 -24.98 -6.60 -5.44
N ASP A 105 -26.18 -7.08 -5.09
CA ASP A 105 -27.34 -7.10 -6.01
C ASP A 105 -27.81 -5.69 -6.38
N GLU A 106 -27.79 -4.76 -5.44
CA GLU A 106 -28.10 -3.34 -5.67
C GLU A 106 -27.15 -2.69 -6.67
N MET A 107 -25.86 -3.07 -6.66
CA MET A 107 -24.83 -2.49 -7.54
C MET A 107 -24.82 -3.06 -8.97
N GLU A 108 -25.62 -4.06 -9.28
CA GLU A 108 -25.58 -4.71 -10.60
C GLU A 108 -25.99 -3.75 -11.73
N SER A 109 -27.06 -2.96 -11.52
CA SER A 109 -27.49 -1.97 -12.53
C SER A 109 -26.48 -0.90 -12.76
N GLU A 110 -25.89 -0.34 -11.68
CA GLU A 110 -24.88 0.71 -11.77
C GLU A 110 -23.59 0.22 -12.43
N ALA A 111 -23.15 -1.00 -12.13
CA ALA A 111 -22.01 -1.61 -12.79
C ALA A 111 -22.22 -1.73 -14.31
N ASN A 112 -23.43 -2.14 -14.74
CA ASN A 112 -23.78 -2.22 -16.16
C ASN A 112 -23.82 -0.84 -16.81
N ASP A 113 -24.40 0.15 -16.15
CA ASP A 113 -24.51 1.52 -16.67
C ASP A 113 -23.13 2.19 -16.84
N LEU A 114 -22.18 1.85 -15.95
CA LEU A 114 -20.79 2.28 -16.02
C LEU A 114 -19.95 1.47 -17.03
N GLY A 115 -20.50 0.41 -17.61
CA GLY A 115 -19.80 -0.45 -18.58
C GLY A 115 -18.70 -1.32 -17.93
N LEU A 116 -18.82 -1.61 -16.65
CA LEU A 116 -17.89 -2.49 -15.94
C LEU A 116 -18.12 -3.95 -16.36
N GLY A 117 -17.09 -4.79 -16.24
CA GLY A 117 -17.20 -6.23 -16.49
C GLY A 117 -18.18 -6.94 -15.54
N ALA A 118 -18.42 -8.20 -15.79
CA ALA A 118 -19.43 -9.01 -15.07
C ALA A 118 -19.27 -9.02 -13.54
N ASP A 119 -18.04 -8.80 -13.05
CA ASP A 119 -17.71 -8.81 -11.63
C ASP A 119 -17.68 -7.38 -11.01
N GLY A 120 -17.89 -6.33 -11.82
CA GLY A 120 -17.87 -4.93 -11.40
C GLY A 120 -18.80 -4.60 -10.23
N LYS A 121 -19.91 -5.31 -10.09
CA LYS A 121 -20.84 -5.15 -8.97
C LYS A 121 -20.20 -5.46 -7.60
N TYR A 122 -19.24 -6.40 -7.55
CA TYR A 122 -18.51 -6.69 -6.31
C TYR A 122 -17.58 -5.54 -5.91
N ALA A 123 -16.94 -4.93 -6.90
CA ALA A 123 -16.12 -3.74 -6.68
C ALA A 123 -16.96 -2.56 -6.17
N LEU A 124 -18.06 -2.25 -6.85
CA LEU A 124 -18.95 -1.15 -6.43
C LEU A 124 -19.58 -1.39 -5.06
N ALA A 125 -19.96 -2.62 -4.74
CA ALA A 125 -20.49 -2.98 -3.43
C ALA A 125 -19.45 -2.77 -2.33
N TRP A 126 -18.22 -3.26 -2.54
CA TRP A 126 -17.12 -3.07 -1.61
C TRP A 126 -16.81 -1.58 -1.41
N ILE A 127 -16.69 -0.80 -2.49
CA ILE A 127 -16.46 0.65 -2.45
C ILE A 127 -17.58 1.36 -1.69
N LYS A 128 -18.84 1.03 -1.96
CA LYS A 128 -20.00 1.62 -1.28
C LYS A 128 -19.94 1.39 0.23
N LEU A 129 -19.67 0.16 0.64
CA LEU A 129 -19.54 -0.20 2.05
C LEU A 129 -18.35 0.52 2.70
N TRP A 130 -17.19 0.52 2.03
CA TRP A 130 -16.00 1.21 2.50
C TRP A 130 -16.25 2.70 2.72
N VAL A 131 -16.75 3.40 1.70
CA VAL A 131 -17.03 4.85 1.78
C VAL A 131 -18.09 5.18 2.84
N GLY A 132 -19.03 4.25 3.06
CA GLY A 132 -20.08 4.41 4.06
C GLY A 132 -19.65 4.16 5.51
N SER A 133 -18.50 3.49 5.73
CA SER A 133 -18.14 3.00 7.08
C SER A 133 -16.75 3.40 7.57
N TYR A 134 -15.81 3.77 6.69
CA TYR A 134 -14.45 4.07 7.14
C TYR A 134 -14.41 5.29 8.09
N ASN A 135 -13.45 5.27 9.01
CA ASN A 135 -13.21 6.37 9.95
C ASN A 135 -12.09 7.26 9.40
N ALA A 136 -12.47 8.45 8.92
CA ALA A 136 -11.59 9.41 8.28
C ALA A 136 -10.51 9.93 9.24
N GLN A 137 -9.26 9.85 8.80
CA GLN A 137 -8.10 10.34 9.51
C GLN A 137 -7.37 11.42 8.69
N THR A 138 -6.58 12.24 9.35
CA THR A 138 -5.86 13.35 8.69
C THR A 138 -4.60 12.89 7.95
N ASP A 139 -3.98 11.78 8.35
CA ASP A 139 -2.75 11.24 7.77
C ASP A 139 -2.56 9.77 8.18
N ASP A 140 -1.69 9.06 7.49
CA ASP A 140 -1.23 7.71 7.83
C ASP A 140 -0.53 7.65 9.21
N GLY A 141 0.14 8.73 9.63
CA GLY A 141 0.78 8.80 10.94
C GLY A 141 -0.18 8.60 12.12
N PRO A 142 -1.27 9.37 12.22
CA PRO A 142 -2.32 9.13 13.22
C PRO A 142 -2.91 7.73 13.18
N ILE A 143 -3.11 7.14 12.00
CA ILE A 143 -3.60 5.75 11.87
C ILE A 143 -2.59 4.78 12.50
N CYS A 144 -1.33 4.87 12.11
CA CYS A 144 -0.25 4.03 12.64
C CYS A 144 -0.16 4.16 14.17
N ASN A 145 -0.12 5.39 14.70
CA ASN A 145 -0.04 5.65 16.14
C ASN A 145 -1.23 5.07 16.92
N THR A 146 -2.40 5.03 16.30
CA THR A 146 -3.58 4.39 16.90
C THR A 146 -3.39 2.88 16.93
N LEU A 147 -3.07 2.27 15.79
CA LEU A 147 -3.03 0.80 15.67
C LEU A 147 -1.92 0.14 16.49
N VAL A 148 -0.79 0.82 16.74
CA VAL A 148 0.31 0.27 17.57
C VAL A 148 0.02 0.28 19.07
N SER A 149 -1.08 0.90 19.51
CA SER A 149 -1.46 0.98 20.91
C SER A 149 -2.14 -0.31 21.41
N ASP A 150 -1.80 -0.77 22.61
CA ASP A 150 -2.51 -1.86 23.28
C ASP A 150 -4.01 -1.60 23.44
N SER A 151 -4.41 -0.32 23.46
CA SER A 151 -5.82 0.07 23.62
C SER A 151 -6.62 -0.02 22.30
N ALA A 152 -5.97 -0.24 21.18
CA ALA A 152 -6.60 -0.31 19.86
C ALA A 152 -7.02 -1.73 19.46
N THR A 153 -7.23 -2.59 20.45
CA THR A 153 -7.62 -4.00 20.25
C THR A 153 -8.66 -4.17 19.16
N ASP A 154 -8.38 -5.05 18.20
CA ASP A 154 -9.23 -5.38 17.05
C ASP A 154 -9.49 -4.21 16.07
N GLN A 155 -8.88 -3.04 16.22
CA GLN A 155 -8.97 -1.97 15.23
C GLN A 155 -8.14 -2.27 13.99
N CYS A 156 -8.59 -1.76 12.86
CA CYS A 156 -7.90 -1.93 11.58
C CYS A 156 -7.84 -0.62 10.79
N GLY A 157 -7.01 -0.59 9.77
CA GLY A 157 -6.87 0.56 8.88
C GLY A 157 -6.16 0.22 7.58
N LEU A 158 -6.16 1.17 6.66
CA LEU A 158 -5.40 1.15 5.42
C LEU A 158 -4.42 2.31 5.44
N LEU A 159 -3.13 2.01 5.51
CA LEU A 159 -2.08 3.00 5.69
C LEU A 159 -0.77 2.59 5.00
N VAL A 160 0.14 3.55 4.87
CA VAL A 160 1.47 3.28 4.32
C VAL A 160 2.26 2.42 5.29
N TYR A 161 2.62 1.23 4.85
CA TYR A 161 3.37 0.23 5.63
C TYR A 161 4.68 0.79 6.23
N SER A 162 5.38 1.65 5.50
CA SER A 162 6.61 2.25 5.97
C SER A 162 6.45 3.19 7.18
N LYS A 163 5.24 3.53 7.60
CA LYS A 163 5.02 4.32 8.83
C LYS A 163 5.46 3.58 10.10
N LEU A 164 5.45 2.28 10.10
CA LEU A 164 5.91 1.47 11.25
C LEU A 164 7.35 1.77 11.67
N ARG A 165 8.20 2.21 10.73
CA ARG A 165 9.59 2.62 11.01
C ARG A 165 9.73 3.73 12.04
N SER A 166 8.72 4.58 12.16
CA SER A 166 8.74 5.76 13.02
C SER A 166 8.13 5.51 14.40
N VAL A 167 7.70 4.28 14.67
CA VAL A 167 7.11 3.91 15.96
C VAL A 167 8.19 3.84 17.02
N GLU A 168 8.03 4.61 18.09
CA GLU A 168 8.86 4.53 19.28
C GLU A 168 8.21 3.54 20.27
N GLU A 169 8.88 2.41 20.46
CA GLU A 169 8.44 1.38 21.41
C GLU A 169 8.37 1.94 22.83
N SER A 170 7.27 1.72 23.52
CA SER A 170 7.05 2.16 24.90
C SER A 170 6.00 1.29 25.58
N ALA A 171 5.76 1.50 26.88
CA ALA A 171 4.72 0.78 27.58
C ALA A 171 3.34 1.02 26.94
N GLY A 172 2.74 -0.02 26.41
CA GLY A 172 1.43 0.04 25.73
C GLY A 172 1.48 0.46 24.27
N VAL A 173 2.67 0.55 23.66
CA VAL A 173 2.87 0.87 22.25
C VAL A 173 3.95 -0.04 21.64
N SER A 174 3.58 -0.84 20.66
CA SER A 174 4.53 -1.73 19.98
C SER A 174 4.15 -1.99 18.53
N VAL A 175 5.14 -2.10 17.64
CA VAL A 175 4.93 -2.59 16.26
C VAL A 175 4.47 -4.04 16.24
N ASN A 176 4.76 -4.82 17.27
CA ASN A 176 4.27 -6.19 17.41
C ASN A 176 2.75 -6.28 17.62
N ASN A 177 2.09 -5.17 17.93
CA ASN A 177 0.63 -5.09 18.02
C ASN A 177 -0.05 -5.08 16.65
N ILE A 178 0.70 -4.91 15.55
CA ILE A 178 0.18 -4.82 14.20
C ILE A 178 0.48 -6.08 13.40
N LYS A 179 -0.48 -6.47 12.57
CA LYS A 179 -0.29 -7.41 11.45
C LYS A 179 -0.75 -6.79 10.15
N VAL A 180 0.01 -7.06 9.08
CA VAL A 180 -0.44 -6.84 7.72
C VAL A 180 -1.32 -8.01 7.30
N ALA A 181 -2.58 -7.72 6.98
CA ALA A 181 -3.57 -8.77 6.72
C ALA A 181 -3.16 -9.69 5.55
N ALA A 182 -2.66 -9.09 4.46
CA ALA A 182 -2.27 -9.83 3.26
C ALA A 182 -1.06 -10.76 3.44
N TYR A 183 -0.24 -10.56 4.48
CA TYR A 183 0.92 -11.41 4.74
C TYR A 183 0.58 -12.65 5.58
N GLN A 184 -0.67 -12.80 5.96
CA GLN A 184 -1.14 -13.99 6.64
C GLN A 184 -1.41 -15.12 5.64
N ASP A 185 -1.07 -16.35 6.03
CA ASP A 185 -1.44 -17.52 5.26
C ASP A 185 -2.96 -17.63 5.10
N GLY A 186 -3.37 -17.85 3.87
CA GLY A 186 -4.80 -18.02 3.56
C GLY A 186 -5.58 -16.73 3.34
N TYR A 187 -4.99 -15.53 3.49
CA TYR A 187 -5.67 -14.27 3.17
C TYR A 187 -6.33 -14.27 1.79
N LYS A 188 -7.49 -13.65 1.67
CA LYS A 188 -8.28 -13.59 0.44
C LYS A 188 -8.54 -12.16 -0.03
N GLY A 189 -8.37 -11.93 -1.31
CA GLY A 189 -8.69 -10.68 -1.98
C GLY A 189 -7.60 -9.62 -1.91
N ILE A 190 -8.00 -8.37 -2.04
CA ILE A 190 -7.11 -7.22 -2.11
C ILE A 190 -6.51 -6.92 -0.74
N GLY A 191 -5.20 -6.86 -0.65
CA GLY A 191 -4.47 -6.57 0.60
C GLY A 191 -4.01 -5.12 0.75
N GLY A 192 -4.18 -4.31 -0.27
CA GLY A 192 -3.77 -2.92 -0.33
C GLY A 192 -3.40 -2.52 -1.76
N TYR A 193 -2.52 -1.55 -1.91
CA TYR A 193 -2.05 -1.09 -3.22
C TYR A 193 -0.67 -0.43 -3.16
N GLY A 194 0.05 -0.47 -4.31
CA GLY A 194 1.31 0.24 -4.52
C GLY A 194 1.10 1.57 -5.26
N TYR A 195 1.98 2.52 -5.04
CA TYR A 195 2.05 3.77 -5.79
C TYR A 195 3.48 4.31 -5.83
N CYS A 196 3.82 4.98 -6.94
CA CYS A 196 5.16 5.51 -7.15
C CYS A 196 5.30 6.95 -6.65
N HIS A 197 6.46 7.27 -6.11
CA HIS A 197 6.95 8.62 -5.96
C HIS A 197 7.88 8.98 -7.11
N TYR A 198 7.62 10.13 -7.74
CA TYR A 198 8.40 10.62 -8.86
C TYR A 198 9.21 11.85 -8.46
N LEU A 199 10.37 12.01 -9.09
CA LEU A 199 11.24 13.16 -8.90
C LEU A 199 11.36 13.97 -10.19
N PHE A 200 11.38 15.26 -10.05
CA PHE A 200 11.62 16.19 -11.14
C PHE A 200 12.26 17.47 -10.63
N VAL A 201 12.91 18.20 -11.52
CA VAL A 201 13.48 19.54 -11.22
C VAL A 201 12.54 20.59 -11.79
N THR A 202 12.20 21.59 -10.98
CA THR A 202 11.38 22.71 -11.47
C THR A 202 12.20 23.66 -12.33
N ASP A 203 11.61 24.22 -13.39
CA ASP A 203 12.27 25.11 -14.32
C ASP A 203 12.74 26.44 -13.71
N ASN A 204 12.16 26.82 -12.58
CA ASN A 204 12.56 28.00 -11.82
C ASN A 204 13.55 27.70 -10.67
N SER A 205 14.10 26.49 -10.65
CA SER A 205 15.13 26.15 -9.63
C SER A 205 16.33 27.07 -9.79
N PRO A 206 16.79 27.72 -8.69
CA PRO A 206 17.98 28.56 -8.76
C PRO A 206 19.28 27.76 -8.93
N LEU A 207 19.24 26.45 -8.64
CA LEU A 207 20.38 25.53 -8.70
C LEU A 207 20.00 24.19 -9.36
N PRO A 208 19.59 24.20 -10.65
CA PRO A 208 19.06 23.01 -11.28
C PRO A 208 20.06 21.85 -11.34
N TRP A 209 21.33 22.13 -11.58
CA TRP A 209 22.37 21.10 -11.63
C TRP A 209 22.67 20.47 -10.26
N THR A 210 22.55 21.25 -9.18
CA THR A 210 22.66 20.72 -7.83
C THR A 210 21.45 19.80 -7.52
N ALA A 211 20.27 20.19 -7.95
CA ALA A 211 19.08 19.35 -7.82
C ALA A 211 19.24 18.02 -8.62
N CYS A 212 19.75 18.09 -9.87
CA CYS A 212 20.04 16.91 -10.65
C CYS A 212 21.07 15.99 -9.97
N ALA A 213 22.15 16.55 -9.43
CA ALA A 213 23.16 15.78 -8.70
C ALA A 213 22.58 15.11 -7.44
N PHE A 214 21.71 15.81 -6.72
CA PHE A 214 21.03 15.26 -5.56
C PHE A 214 20.05 14.12 -5.96
N ILE A 215 19.30 14.31 -7.02
CA ILE A 215 18.42 13.27 -7.56
C ILE A 215 19.22 12.04 -7.97
N ALA A 216 20.35 12.21 -8.69
CA ALA A 216 21.20 11.09 -9.05
C ALA A 216 21.74 10.36 -7.81
N TYR A 217 22.18 11.10 -6.79
CA TYR A 217 22.61 10.50 -5.53
C TYR A 217 21.50 9.68 -4.86
N MET A 218 20.29 10.23 -4.77
CA MET A 218 19.15 9.56 -4.14
C MET A 218 18.70 8.30 -4.88
N THR A 219 18.78 8.30 -6.21
CA THR A 219 18.21 7.23 -7.04
C THR A 219 19.23 6.19 -7.49
N CYS A 220 20.54 6.49 -7.39
CA CYS A 220 21.59 5.62 -7.90
C CYS A 220 22.56 5.12 -6.82
N THR A 221 22.36 5.49 -5.56
CA THR A 221 23.23 5.01 -4.48
C THR A 221 22.42 4.48 -3.30
N GLU A 222 22.95 3.47 -2.61
CA GLU A 222 22.39 2.93 -1.39
C GLU A 222 22.28 4.02 -0.30
N ASP A 223 23.37 4.75 -0.06
CA ASP A 223 23.41 5.82 0.95
C ASP A 223 22.38 6.90 0.67
N GLY A 224 22.22 7.30 -0.59
CA GLY A 224 21.27 8.33 -1.00
C GLY A 224 19.83 7.90 -0.81
N PHE A 225 19.51 6.66 -1.17
CA PHE A 225 18.17 6.12 -1.02
C PHE A 225 17.84 5.75 0.43
N SER A 226 18.82 5.32 1.23
CA SER A 226 18.61 4.84 2.59
C SER A 226 17.94 5.85 3.53
N ALA A 227 18.06 7.14 3.24
CA ALA A 227 17.35 8.18 3.97
C ALA A 227 15.83 8.12 3.80
N TRP A 228 15.35 7.53 2.69
CA TRP A 228 13.94 7.38 2.36
C TRP A 228 13.43 5.96 2.53
N GLY A 229 14.13 5.03 1.91
CA GLY A 229 13.72 3.66 1.72
C GLY A 229 14.41 2.65 2.63
N LYS A 230 15.03 3.10 3.70
CA LYS A 230 15.69 2.22 4.67
C LYS A 230 14.75 1.30 5.43
N ASP A 231 13.47 1.39 5.16
CA ASP A 231 12.44 0.74 5.94
C ASP A 231 11.53 -0.07 5.05
N MET A 232 10.75 -0.92 5.67
CA MET A 232 9.74 -1.74 5.03
C MET A 232 8.74 -0.95 4.19
N GLY A 233 8.26 -1.55 3.12
CA GLY A 233 7.19 -1.01 2.29
C GLY A 233 7.59 0.14 1.37
N GLY A 234 8.90 0.46 1.28
CA GLY A 234 9.45 1.40 0.31
C GLY A 234 10.50 0.70 -0.55
N TYR A 235 10.23 0.58 -1.85
CA TYR A 235 11.09 -0.16 -2.79
C TYR A 235 11.69 0.82 -3.79
N SER A 236 13.04 0.84 -3.88
CA SER A 236 13.73 1.66 -4.87
C SER A 236 13.30 1.27 -6.29
N ALA A 237 13.03 2.28 -7.12
CA ALA A 237 12.81 2.09 -8.54
C ALA A 237 14.11 1.80 -9.33
N ASN A 238 15.27 1.81 -8.66
CA ASN A 238 16.53 1.33 -9.19
C ASN A 238 16.78 -0.09 -8.68
N PRO A 239 16.76 -1.13 -9.54
CA PRO A 239 16.90 -2.53 -9.12
C PRO A 239 18.22 -2.84 -8.39
N GLU A 240 19.33 -2.18 -8.74
CA GLU A 240 20.62 -2.38 -8.08
C GLU A 240 20.60 -1.83 -6.65
N VAL A 241 19.98 -0.66 -6.46
CA VAL A 241 19.82 -0.05 -5.14
C VAL A 241 18.82 -0.86 -4.31
N ALA A 242 17.72 -1.31 -4.90
CA ALA A 242 16.75 -2.16 -4.23
C ALA A 242 17.39 -3.44 -3.70
N ALA A 243 18.18 -4.13 -4.51
CA ALA A 243 18.89 -5.36 -4.12
C ALA A 243 19.87 -5.12 -2.97
N ALA A 244 20.64 -4.02 -3.01
CA ALA A 244 21.61 -3.69 -1.96
C ALA A 244 20.91 -3.40 -0.62
N ILE A 245 19.81 -2.63 -0.65
CA ILE A 245 19.04 -2.29 0.54
C ILE A 245 18.33 -3.51 1.11
N GLU A 246 17.82 -4.38 0.26
CA GLU A 246 17.13 -5.58 0.66
C GLU A 246 17.99 -6.46 1.56
N GLU A 247 19.25 -6.64 1.24
CA GLU A 247 20.17 -7.38 2.11
C GLU A 247 20.47 -6.67 3.43
N THR A 248 20.53 -5.34 3.42
CA THR A 248 20.99 -4.55 4.56
C THR A 248 19.87 -4.14 5.50
N TYR A 249 18.71 -3.74 4.97
CA TYR A 249 17.65 -3.10 5.74
C TYR A 249 16.37 -3.94 5.85
N GLN A 250 15.91 -4.54 4.79
CA GLN A 250 14.63 -5.26 4.81
C GLN A 250 14.70 -6.47 5.72
N HIS A 251 15.77 -7.24 5.65
CA HIS A 251 15.97 -8.36 6.54
C HIS A 251 16.12 -7.97 8.01
N SER A 252 16.82 -6.88 8.28
CA SER A 252 17.01 -6.40 9.64
C SER A 252 15.72 -5.85 10.26
N LYS A 253 14.75 -5.50 9.44
CA LYS A 253 13.47 -4.94 9.85
C LYS A 253 12.32 -5.94 9.83
N GLY A 254 12.52 -7.09 9.18
CA GLY A 254 11.51 -8.12 9.08
C GLY A 254 11.11 -8.75 10.41
N GLY A 255 12.00 -8.77 11.33
CA GLY A 255 11.77 -9.39 12.63
C GLY A 255 11.05 -8.50 13.64
N TYR A 256 9.82 -8.11 13.35
CA TYR A 256 9.01 -7.35 14.31
C TYR A 256 8.39 -8.19 15.41
N ASN A 257 8.60 -9.47 15.43
CA ASN A 257 8.16 -10.32 16.52
C ASN A 257 9.33 -10.77 17.38
N GLU A 258 9.07 -10.97 18.66
CA GLU A 258 10.07 -11.42 19.64
C GLU A 258 10.57 -12.84 19.35
N ALA A 259 9.87 -13.64 18.59
CA ALA A 259 10.27 -14.98 18.16
C ALA A 259 11.29 -14.98 17.02
N GLY A 260 11.60 -13.83 16.45
CA GLY A 260 12.51 -13.69 15.32
C GLY A 260 11.93 -14.18 13.98
N GLU A 261 10.64 -14.46 13.94
CA GLU A 261 9.91 -14.74 12.70
C GLU A 261 9.62 -13.44 11.97
N ASP A 262 9.79 -13.42 10.68
CA ASP A 262 9.48 -12.27 9.85
C ASP A 262 7.96 -12.14 9.68
N GLN A 263 7.33 -11.26 10.45
CA GLN A 263 5.90 -10.94 10.31
C GLN A 263 5.62 -10.02 9.12
N PHE A 264 6.65 -9.35 8.60
CA PHE A 264 6.56 -8.42 7.49
C PHE A 264 7.58 -8.81 6.42
N PRO A 265 7.37 -9.96 5.74
CA PRO A 265 8.35 -10.45 4.79
C PRO A 265 8.53 -9.42 3.67
N CYS A 266 9.74 -8.96 3.51
CA CYS A 266 10.09 -7.99 2.49
C CYS A 266 10.47 -8.66 1.17
N LYS A 267 10.72 -9.96 1.19
CA LYS A 267 11.19 -10.75 0.04
C LYS A 267 10.23 -11.81 -0.46
N ASP A 268 9.07 -11.90 0.11
CA ASP A 268 8.13 -12.92 -0.33
C ASP A 268 7.37 -12.50 -1.59
N ASP A 269 6.49 -13.37 -2.02
CA ASP A 269 5.63 -13.21 -3.20
C ASP A 269 4.69 -11.99 -3.11
N ARG A 270 4.64 -11.31 -1.96
CA ARG A 270 3.76 -10.17 -1.68
C ARG A 270 4.53 -8.86 -1.58
N GLY A 271 5.75 -8.81 -2.09
CA GLY A 271 6.53 -7.60 -2.25
C GLY A 271 5.98 -6.69 -3.35
N TYR A 272 6.87 -5.90 -3.91
CA TYR A 272 6.56 -4.92 -4.95
C TYR A 272 5.69 -5.47 -6.09
N ASP A 273 6.06 -6.62 -6.65
CA ASP A 273 5.36 -7.21 -7.80
C ASP A 273 3.90 -7.58 -7.48
N TRP A 274 3.63 -7.98 -6.25
CA TRP A 274 2.26 -8.32 -5.83
C TRP A 274 1.35 -7.09 -5.77
N TRP A 275 1.91 -5.93 -5.37
CA TRP A 275 1.16 -4.67 -5.24
C TRP A 275 1.02 -3.91 -6.55
N THR A 276 1.97 -4.08 -7.46
CA THR A 276 2.08 -3.30 -8.70
C THR A 276 1.86 -4.12 -9.96
N THR A 277 1.32 -5.33 -9.85
CA THR A 277 1.04 -6.17 -11.02
C THR A 277 0.08 -5.48 -11.98
N ASP A 278 0.50 -5.41 -13.23
CA ASP A 278 -0.29 -4.93 -14.36
C ASP A 278 -1.53 -5.80 -14.63
#